data_1e52be27f6baccecaee070f2c8e689c3
#
_entry.id   1e52be27f6baccecaee070f2c8e689c3
#
_cell.length_a   1.000
_cell.length_b   1.000
_cell.length_c   1.000
_cell.angle_alpha   90.00
_cell.angle_beta   90.00
_cell.angle_gamma   90.00
#
_symmetry.space_group_name_H-M   'P 1'
#
loop_
_entity.id
_entity.type
_entity.pdbx_description
1 polymer ?
#
loop_
_entity_poly.entity_id
_entity_poly.type
_entity_poly.pdbx_seq_one_letter_code
_entity_poly.pdbx_strand_id
1 'polypeptide(L)'
;MLINRKLWSPNWSNRPNGVRDVRGVILHHTATSGKSAVSVANYFANPSAGVSAHFVIGEDGYTIQCVALGRAAWHAGTARYDFNRDGKIGADERAVNTHTIGIELCNKGDGKDDFPDAQVKACAEVIRYCDRKCPNLQLRNVTDHEAVNLRGKIDLRPNFPAAKLFWWIIHPPKPPSRVYAALPKWAQRQVDEIKR
;
A
#
# COMPACT_ATOMS: atom_id res chain seq x y z
N MET A 1 16.26 -0.94 1.89
CA MET A 1 15.50 -2.22 1.94
C MET A 1 14.05 -1.82 2.11
N LEU A 2 13.15 -2.26 1.23
CA LEU A 2 11.77 -1.80 1.16
C LEU A 2 10.94 -2.13 2.41
N ILE A 3 11.06 -3.36 2.93
CA ILE A 3 10.33 -3.82 4.11
C ILE A 3 11.32 -3.97 5.24
N ASN A 4 11.17 -3.13 6.28
CA ASN A 4 12.08 -3.10 7.42
C ASN A 4 11.80 -4.25 8.40
N ARG A 5 10.52 -4.63 8.56
CA ARG A 5 10.09 -5.66 9.50
C ARG A 5 8.83 -6.37 8.99
N LYS A 6 8.62 -7.62 9.44
CA LYS A 6 7.35 -8.34 9.32
C LYS A 6 6.80 -8.56 10.73
N LEU A 7 5.53 -8.19 10.91
CA LEU A 7 4.79 -8.39 12.15
C LEU A 7 3.38 -8.86 11.79
N TRP A 8 3.15 -10.17 11.85
CA TRP A 8 1.96 -10.78 11.28
C TRP A 8 0.71 -10.53 12.12
N SER A 9 -0.34 -10.04 11.45
CA SER A 9 -1.70 -9.93 11.95
C SER A 9 -2.45 -11.24 11.71
N PRO A 10 -3.29 -11.70 12.66
CA PRO A 10 -4.22 -12.80 12.44
C PRO A 10 -5.52 -12.36 11.74
N ASN A 11 -5.75 -11.05 11.60
CA ASN A 11 -6.98 -10.46 11.08
C ASN A 11 -6.97 -10.41 9.55
N TRP A 12 -7.18 -11.55 8.90
CA TRP A 12 -7.22 -11.68 7.45
C TRP A 12 -8.16 -12.81 7.01
N SER A 13 -8.58 -12.78 5.77
CA SER A 13 -9.37 -13.83 5.12
C SER A 13 -8.62 -14.49 3.97
N ASN A 14 -9.10 -15.64 3.53
CA ASN A 14 -8.57 -16.29 2.34
C ASN A 14 -8.80 -15.42 1.09
N ARG A 15 -7.79 -15.43 0.23
CA ARG A 15 -7.85 -14.89 -1.13
C ARG A 15 -7.79 -16.09 -2.08
N PRO A 16 -8.89 -16.43 -2.79
CA PRO A 16 -9.03 -17.73 -3.48
C PRO A 16 -7.88 -18.06 -4.44
N ASN A 17 -7.43 -17.08 -5.25
CA ASN A 17 -6.34 -17.25 -6.19
C ASN A 17 -5.04 -16.55 -5.72
N GLY A 18 -4.92 -16.26 -4.43
CA GLY A 18 -3.77 -15.61 -3.83
C GLY A 18 -3.51 -14.22 -4.43
N VAL A 19 -2.26 -13.97 -4.83
CA VAL A 19 -1.86 -12.67 -5.41
C VAL A 19 -2.50 -12.36 -6.77
N ARG A 20 -3.09 -13.36 -7.44
CA ARG A 20 -3.78 -13.16 -8.72
C ARG A 20 -5.13 -12.44 -8.57
N ASP A 21 -5.72 -12.45 -7.38
CA ASP A 21 -6.95 -11.71 -7.10
C ASP A 21 -6.72 -10.22 -6.88
N VAL A 22 -5.48 -9.78 -6.69
CA VAL A 22 -5.16 -8.38 -6.45
C VAL A 22 -5.29 -7.57 -7.73
N ARG A 23 -6.17 -6.56 -7.70
CA ARG A 23 -6.48 -5.66 -8.82
C ARG A 23 -6.11 -4.20 -8.54
N GLY A 24 -5.94 -3.82 -7.25
CA GLY A 24 -5.68 -2.45 -6.86
C GLY A 24 -5.02 -2.31 -5.49
N VAL A 25 -4.82 -1.06 -5.10
CA VAL A 25 -4.28 -0.66 -3.79
C VAL A 25 -5.20 0.39 -3.19
N ILE A 26 -5.56 0.23 -1.91
CA ILE A 26 -6.28 1.24 -1.14
C ILE A 26 -5.33 1.83 -0.11
N LEU A 27 -5.21 3.14 -0.14
CA LEU A 27 -4.41 3.92 0.80
C LEU A 27 -5.30 4.40 1.95
N HIS A 28 -4.74 4.35 3.16
CA HIS A 28 -5.39 4.80 4.38
C HIS A 28 -4.43 5.69 5.18
N HIS A 29 -4.97 6.51 6.09
CA HIS A 29 -4.22 7.07 7.19
C HIS A 29 -4.72 6.51 8.52
N THR A 30 -3.82 6.40 9.49
CA THR A 30 -4.12 5.77 10.77
C THR A 30 -5.05 6.59 11.67
N ALA A 31 -5.28 7.87 11.36
CA ALA A 31 -6.04 8.84 12.17
C ALA A 31 -5.55 8.87 13.64
N THR A 32 -4.25 8.73 13.86
CA THR A 32 -3.67 8.64 15.22
C THR A 32 -2.45 9.53 15.37
N SER A 33 -2.49 10.39 16.38
CA SER A 33 -1.36 11.26 16.75
C SER A 33 -0.22 10.45 17.37
N GLY A 34 1.02 10.71 16.93
CA GLY A 34 2.25 10.23 17.58
C GLY A 34 2.46 8.72 17.59
N LYS A 35 1.70 7.94 16.83
CA LYS A 35 1.90 6.49 16.75
C LYS A 35 2.88 6.13 15.63
N SER A 36 3.89 5.35 15.99
CA SER A 36 4.84 4.78 15.04
C SER A 36 4.21 3.63 14.25
N ALA A 37 4.82 3.29 13.10
CA ALA A 37 4.43 2.10 12.34
C ALA A 37 4.43 0.83 13.21
N VAL A 38 5.37 0.72 14.16
CA VAL A 38 5.44 -0.42 15.10
C VAL A 38 4.21 -0.47 16.02
N SER A 39 3.77 0.67 16.55
CA SER A 39 2.58 0.74 17.41
C SER A 39 1.31 0.28 16.67
N VAL A 40 1.11 0.76 15.44
CA VAL A 40 -0.04 0.38 14.61
C VAL A 40 0.03 -1.10 14.20
N ALA A 41 1.21 -1.60 13.82
CA ALA A 41 1.38 -3.00 13.49
C ALA A 41 1.14 -3.93 14.69
N ASN A 42 1.54 -3.53 15.91
CA ASN A 42 1.22 -4.26 17.15
C ASN A 42 -0.30 -4.29 17.41
N TYR A 43 -1.01 -3.19 17.13
CA TYR A 43 -2.48 -3.18 17.20
C TYR A 43 -3.09 -4.19 16.23
N PHE A 44 -2.63 -4.23 14.98
CA PHE A 44 -3.09 -5.22 13.99
C PHE A 44 -2.72 -6.66 14.34
N ALA A 45 -1.65 -6.89 15.11
CA ALA A 45 -1.26 -8.22 15.59
C ALA A 45 -2.19 -8.76 16.68
N ASN A 46 -3.03 -7.91 17.29
CA ASN A 46 -4.03 -8.35 18.26
C ASN A 46 -5.24 -8.95 17.51
N PRO A 47 -5.64 -10.20 17.80
CA PRO A 47 -6.84 -10.81 17.22
C PRO A 47 -8.12 -9.99 17.47
N SER A 48 -8.22 -9.35 18.63
CA SER A 48 -9.38 -8.55 19.02
C SER A 48 -9.50 -7.21 18.28
N ALA A 49 -8.47 -6.82 17.50
CA ALA A 49 -8.54 -5.59 16.71
C ALA A 49 -9.60 -5.67 15.62
N GLY A 50 -9.85 -6.87 15.05
CA GLY A 50 -10.86 -7.09 14.01
C GLY A 50 -10.60 -6.31 12.71
N VAL A 51 -9.41 -5.71 12.58
CA VAL A 51 -8.94 -4.94 11.42
C VAL A 51 -7.46 -5.20 11.17
N SER A 52 -7.01 -4.96 9.94
CA SER A 52 -5.59 -5.02 9.57
C SER A 52 -5.35 -4.31 8.25
N ALA A 53 -4.07 -4.07 7.91
CA ALA A 53 -3.64 -3.72 6.57
C ALA A 53 -2.48 -4.61 6.14
N HIS A 54 -2.14 -4.63 4.86
CA HIS A 54 -0.98 -5.39 4.39
C HIS A 54 0.33 -4.74 4.81
N PHE A 55 0.36 -3.39 4.79
CA PHE A 55 1.53 -2.61 5.17
C PHE A 55 1.13 -1.44 6.07
N VAL A 56 2.05 -1.10 6.98
CA VAL A 56 2.02 0.14 7.76
C VAL A 56 3.33 0.87 7.49
N ILE A 57 3.24 2.18 7.21
CA ILE A 57 4.37 3.03 6.87
C ILE A 57 4.41 4.22 7.83
N GLY A 58 5.50 4.35 8.58
CA GLY A 58 5.77 5.49 9.46
C GLY A 58 6.13 6.75 8.68
N GLU A 59 6.07 7.90 9.35
CA GLU A 59 6.47 9.20 8.79
C GLU A 59 7.94 9.22 8.32
N ASP A 60 8.80 8.44 8.96
CA ASP A 60 10.21 8.22 8.60
C ASP A 60 10.41 7.26 7.42
N GLY A 61 9.32 6.70 6.86
CA GLY A 61 9.34 5.68 5.82
C GLY A 61 9.57 4.26 6.34
N TYR A 62 9.66 4.05 7.67
CA TYR A 62 9.80 2.71 8.24
C TYR A 62 8.58 1.86 7.90
N THR A 63 8.79 0.77 7.17
CA THR A 63 7.73 -0.05 6.57
C THR A 63 7.64 -1.40 7.24
N ILE A 64 6.44 -1.76 7.72
CA ILE A 64 6.13 -3.05 8.31
C ILE A 64 5.10 -3.78 7.46
N GLN A 65 5.37 -5.03 7.10
CA GLN A 65 4.39 -5.91 6.49
C GLN A 65 3.63 -6.67 7.59
N CYS A 66 2.29 -6.53 7.60
CA CYS A 66 1.41 -7.16 8.60
C CYS A 66 0.57 -8.30 8.04
N VAL A 67 0.29 -8.32 6.74
CA VAL A 67 -0.45 -9.41 6.07
C VAL A 67 0.27 -9.79 4.79
N ALA A 68 0.34 -11.10 4.50
CA ALA A 68 0.92 -11.60 3.26
C ALA A 68 0.06 -11.21 2.04
N LEU A 69 0.67 -10.88 0.90
CA LEU A 69 -0.06 -10.42 -0.30
C LEU A 69 -1.11 -11.43 -0.79
N GLY A 70 -0.87 -12.73 -0.59
CA GLY A 70 -1.81 -13.80 -0.95
C GLY A 70 -3.00 -13.95 0.00
N ARG A 71 -3.13 -13.10 1.01
CA ARG A 71 -4.24 -13.04 1.96
C ARG A 71 -4.98 -11.71 1.81
N ALA A 72 -6.25 -11.66 2.21
CA ALA A 72 -7.05 -10.44 2.21
C ALA A 72 -7.02 -9.80 3.60
N ALA A 73 -6.32 -8.69 3.78
CA ALA A 73 -6.36 -7.91 5.01
C ALA A 73 -7.73 -7.26 5.19
N TRP A 74 -8.14 -6.98 6.43
CA TRP A 74 -9.42 -6.38 6.76
C TRP A 74 -9.30 -4.87 6.91
N HIS A 75 -9.23 -4.14 5.79
CA HIS A 75 -8.94 -2.69 5.78
C HIS A 75 -10.06 -1.80 5.20
N ALA A 76 -10.85 -2.31 4.24
CA ALA A 76 -11.80 -1.46 3.51
C ALA A 76 -13.23 -1.48 4.09
N GLY A 77 -13.52 -2.41 5.02
CA GLY A 77 -14.87 -2.55 5.59
C GLY A 77 -15.94 -2.77 4.53
N THR A 78 -17.09 -2.06 4.66
CA THR A 78 -18.14 -2.06 3.65
C THR A 78 -17.76 -1.07 2.55
N ALA A 79 -17.28 -1.58 1.44
CA ALA A 79 -16.74 -0.79 0.34
C ALA A 79 -17.19 -1.34 -1.01
N ARG A 80 -17.11 -0.50 -2.05
CA ARG A 80 -17.33 -0.86 -3.45
C ARG A 80 -16.30 -0.16 -4.32
N TYR A 81 -15.85 -0.82 -5.38
CA TYR A 81 -14.95 -0.20 -6.34
C TYR A 81 -15.09 -0.84 -7.71
N ASP A 82 -15.33 -0.03 -8.73
CA ASP A 82 -15.38 -0.45 -10.13
C ASP A 82 -13.96 -0.66 -10.66
N PHE A 83 -13.42 -1.87 -10.47
CA PHE A 83 -12.07 -2.25 -10.93
C PHE A 83 -11.95 -2.26 -12.45
N ASN A 84 -13.05 -2.51 -13.15
CA ASN A 84 -13.09 -2.64 -14.61
C ASN A 84 -13.32 -1.29 -15.28
N ARG A 85 -13.86 -0.29 -14.55
CA ARG A 85 -14.26 1.03 -15.03
C ARG A 85 -15.33 0.95 -16.13
N ASP A 86 -16.27 0.02 -15.97
CA ASP A 86 -17.39 -0.18 -16.88
C ASP A 86 -18.72 0.39 -16.36
N GLY A 87 -18.67 1.07 -15.22
CA GLY A 87 -19.82 1.67 -14.55
C GLY A 87 -20.72 0.69 -13.82
N LYS A 88 -20.30 -0.58 -13.67
CA LYS A 88 -21.08 -1.64 -13.00
C LYS A 88 -20.39 -2.08 -11.72
N ILE A 89 -21.19 -2.46 -10.73
CA ILE A 89 -20.70 -3.01 -9.46
C ILE A 89 -21.16 -4.47 -9.35
N GLY A 90 -20.31 -5.37 -9.76
CA GLY A 90 -20.50 -6.81 -9.65
C GLY A 90 -20.15 -7.37 -8.25
N ALA A 91 -20.03 -8.68 -8.15
CA ALA A 91 -19.66 -9.35 -6.90
C ALA A 91 -18.23 -9.03 -6.48
N ASP A 92 -17.28 -9.01 -7.42
CA ASP A 92 -15.87 -8.70 -7.19
C ASP A 92 -15.70 -7.26 -6.70
N GLU A 93 -16.46 -6.32 -7.25
CA GLU A 93 -16.43 -4.90 -6.90
C GLU A 93 -16.97 -4.62 -5.48
N ARG A 94 -17.71 -5.58 -4.88
CA ARG A 94 -18.15 -5.55 -3.47
C ARG A 94 -17.18 -6.24 -2.53
N ALA A 95 -16.27 -7.07 -3.04
CA ALA A 95 -15.29 -7.80 -2.26
C ALA A 95 -13.93 -7.06 -2.21
N VAL A 96 -13.94 -5.77 -1.89
CA VAL A 96 -12.77 -4.87 -2.00
C VAL A 96 -11.55 -5.42 -1.27
N ASN A 97 -11.69 -5.94 -0.04
CA ASN A 97 -10.57 -6.54 0.69
C ASN A 97 -9.92 -7.71 -0.07
N THR A 98 -10.73 -8.52 -0.78
CA THR A 98 -10.23 -9.66 -1.57
C THR A 98 -9.41 -9.18 -2.77
N HIS A 99 -9.75 -8.03 -3.34
CA HIS A 99 -9.15 -7.55 -4.59
C HIS A 99 -8.15 -6.41 -4.41
N THR A 100 -7.82 -6.03 -3.16
CA THR A 100 -6.89 -4.92 -2.93
C THR A 100 -5.81 -5.24 -1.90
N ILE A 101 -4.74 -4.46 -1.97
CA ILE A 101 -3.72 -4.32 -0.94
C ILE A 101 -4.04 -3.05 -0.15
N GLY A 102 -4.22 -3.16 1.18
CA GLY A 102 -4.36 -2.01 2.06
C GLY A 102 -2.99 -1.53 2.56
N ILE A 103 -2.75 -0.23 2.49
CA ILE A 103 -1.54 0.43 3.01
C ILE A 103 -1.97 1.53 3.97
N GLU A 104 -1.55 1.43 5.23
CA GLU A 104 -1.75 2.44 6.26
C GLU A 104 -0.55 3.37 6.34
N LEU A 105 -0.79 4.67 6.24
CA LEU A 105 0.20 5.73 6.45
C LEU A 105 -0.01 6.34 7.84
N CYS A 106 1.01 6.33 8.69
CA CYS A 106 0.93 6.98 9.99
C CYS A 106 0.76 8.49 9.80
N ASN A 107 -0.41 9.01 10.21
CA ASN A 107 -0.78 10.42 10.08
C ASN A 107 -1.98 10.69 10.99
N LYS A 108 -2.14 11.91 11.50
CA LYS A 108 -3.26 12.30 12.39
C LYS A 108 -4.61 12.29 11.67
N GLY A 109 -4.63 12.49 10.37
CA GLY A 109 -5.86 12.58 9.58
C GLY A 109 -6.66 13.86 9.84
N ASP A 110 -6.01 14.92 10.37
CA ASP A 110 -6.62 16.20 10.71
C ASP A 110 -6.57 17.21 9.55
N GLY A 111 -6.02 16.82 8.41
CA GLY A 111 -5.83 17.66 7.23
C GLY A 111 -4.72 18.71 7.38
N LYS A 112 -3.98 18.71 8.49
CA LYS A 112 -2.87 19.63 8.80
C LYS A 112 -1.54 18.90 8.96
N ASP A 113 -1.60 17.64 9.42
CA ASP A 113 -0.45 16.77 9.57
C ASP A 113 0.06 16.38 8.20
N ASP A 114 1.31 16.71 7.87
CA ASP A 114 1.89 16.46 6.56
C ASP A 114 2.22 14.98 6.35
N PHE A 115 2.32 14.59 5.09
CA PHE A 115 2.88 13.29 4.67
C PHE A 115 4.33 13.50 4.22
N PRO A 116 5.34 13.19 5.06
CA PRO A 116 6.73 13.45 4.74
C PRO A 116 7.20 12.71 3.48
N ASP A 117 8.17 13.29 2.79
CA ASP A 117 8.77 12.70 1.57
C ASP A 117 9.25 11.26 1.78
N ALA A 118 9.82 10.96 2.95
CA ALA A 118 10.27 9.61 3.28
C ALA A 118 9.11 8.61 3.27
N GLN A 119 7.95 8.97 3.84
CA GLN A 119 6.75 8.15 3.87
C GLN A 119 6.17 7.96 2.47
N VAL A 120 6.02 9.05 1.69
CA VAL A 120 5.48 9.00 0.32
C VAL A 120 6.37 8.15 -0.60
N LYS A 121 7.70 8.29 -0.49
CA LYS A 121 8.66 7.45 -1.22
C LYS A 121 8.55 5.98 -0.85
N ALA A 122 8.48 5.69 0.45
CA ALA A 122 8.29 4.31 0.93
C ALA A 122 6.97 3.71 0.42
N CYS A 123 5.88 4.48 0.43
CA CYS A 123 4.60 4.08 -0.15
C CYS A 123 4.72 3.75 -1.64
N ALA A 124 5.37 4.61 -2.43
CA ALA A 124 5.62 4.34 -3.85
C ALA A 124 6.44 3.05 -4.07
N GLU A 125 7.44 2.80 -3.23
CA GLU A 125 8.23 1.56 -3.29
C GLU A 125 7.40 0.32 -2.96
N VAL A 126 6.50 0.40 -1.96
CA VAL A 126 5.57 -0.69 -1.62
C VAL A 126 4.62 -0.97 -2.78
N ILE A 127 4.05 0.06 -3.42
CA ILE A 127 3.17 -0.10 -4.57
C ILE A 127 3.91 -0.78 -5.73
N ARG A 128 5.14 -0.36 -6.07
CA ARG A 128 5.96 -1.04 -7.09
C ARG A 128 6.30 -2.48 -6.72
N TYR A 129 6.53 -2.76 -5.45
CA TYR A 129 6.73 -4.13 -4.97
C TYR A 129 5.49 -4.98 -5.21
N CYS A 130 4.30 -4.46 -4.87
CA CYS A 130 3.03 -5.14 -5.09
C CYS A 130 2.76 -5.36 -6.59
N ASP A 131 3.02 -4.36 -7.43
CA ASP A 131 2.88 -4.44 -8.89
C ASP A 131 3.70 -5.60 -9.47
N ARG A 132 4.97 -5.74 -9.05
CA ARG A 132 5.82 -6.86 -9.48
C ARG A 132 5.37 -8.24 -8.96
N LYS A 133 4.64 -8.30 -7.85
CA LYS A 133 4.23 -9.57 -7.19
C LYS A 133 2.80 -9.98 -7.52
N CYS A 134 1.97 -9.05 -7.95
CA CYS A 134 0.54 -9.24 -8.19
C CYS A 134 0.24 -9.00 -9.68
N PRO A 135 0.19 -10.05 -10.51
CA PRO A 135 0.18 -9.93 -11.97
C PRO A 135 -1.06 -9.22 -12.52
N ASN A 136 -2.15 -9.16 -11.76
CA ASN A 136 -3.40 -8.51 -12.18
C ASN A 136 -3.61 -7.13 -11.55
N LEU A 137 -2.64 -6.65 -10.74
CA LEU A 137 -2.69 -5.31 -10.18
C LEU A 137 -2.58 -4.28 -11.31
N GLN A 138 -3.43 -3.26 -11.26
CA GLN A 138 -3.41 -2.16 -12.21
C GLN A 138 -3.17 -0.85 -11.45
N LEU A 139 -2.12 -0.12 -11.80
CA LEU A 139 -1.76 1.13 -11.13
C LEU A 139 -2.86 2.21 -11.22
N ARG A 140 -3.74 2.15 -12.23
CA ARG A 140 -4.93 3.01 -12.32
C ARG A 140 -5.95 2.75 -11.20
N ASN A 141 -5.85 1.62 -10.50
CA ASN A 141 -6.67 1.22 -9.36
C ASN A 141 -5.94 1.45 -8.02
N VAL A 142 -4.93 2.33 -7.99
CA VAL A 142 -4.39 2.89 -6.75
C VAL A 142 -5.28 4.07 -6.38
N THR A 143 -5.96 3.96 -5.24
CA THR A 143 -6.92 4.96 -4.76
C THR A 143 -6.91 5.03 -3.24
N ASP A 144 -7.74 5.88 -2.66
CA ASP A 144 -7.90 6.05 -1.22
C ASP A 144 -9.18 5.39 -0.68
N HIS A 145 -9.30 5.35 0.63
CA HIS A 145 -10.45 4.75 1.29
C HIS A 145 -11.74 5.54 1.06
N GLU A 146 -11.67 6.88 0.91
CA GLU A 146 -12.83 7.72 0.62
C GLU A 146 -13.49 7.32 -0.70
N ALA A 147 -12.70 7.06 -1.73
CA ALA A 147 -13.21 6.72 -3.06
C ALA A 147 -13.96 5.39 -3.12
N VAL A 148 -13.74 4.49 -2.16
CA VAL A 148 -14.34 3.14 -2.15
C VAL A 148 -15.37 2.94 -1.04
N ASN A 149 -15.36 3.78 0.00
CA ASN A 149 -16.14 3.57 1.21
C ASN A 149 -17.59 4.09 1.06
N LEU A 150 -18.54 3.33 1.59
CA LEU A 150 -19.96 3.67 1.57
C LEU A 150 -20.45 4.37 2.86
N ARG A 151 -19.56 4.62 3.82
CA ARG A 151 -19.90 5.15 5.16
C ARG A 151 -19.24 6.49 5.48
N GLY A 152 -18.80 7.27 4.47
CA GLY A 152 -18.24 8.60 4.66
C GLY A 152 -16.86 8.65 5.30
N LYS A 153 -16.00 7.66 5.03
CA LYS A 153 -14.59 7.75 5.37
C LYS A 153 -13.93 8.86 4.55
N ILE A 154 -12.97 9.56 5.15
CA ILE A 154 -12.26 10.71 4.55
C ILE A 154 -10.75 10.47 4.42
N ASP A 155 -10.32 9.20 4.51
CA ASP A 155 -8.91 8.84 4.43
C ASP A 155 -8.31 9.31 3.13
N LEU A 156 -7.29 9.87 3.27
CA LEU A 156 -6.12 10.59 2.90
C LEU A 156 -6.33 12.09 2.68
N ARG A 157 -7.55 12.61 2.56
CA ARG A 157 -7.78 14.05 2.28
C ARG A 157 -7.67 14.93 3.54
N PRO A 158 -7.43 16.24 3.34
CA PRO A 158 -7.29 16.92 2.04
C PRO A 158 -5.85 17.05 1.53
N ASN A 159 -4.82 16.78 2.35
CA ASN A 159 -3.44 17.19 2.09
C ASN A 159 -2.50 16.09 1.58
N PHE A 160 -3.02 14.90 1.21
CA PHE A 160 -2.18 13.84 0.68
C PHE A 160 -1.56 14.21 -0.68
N PRO A 161 -0.23 14.11 -0.85
CA PRO A 161 0.45 14.55 -2.07
C PRO A 161 0.39 13.48 -3.19
N ALA A 162 -0.81 13.20 -3.71
CA ALA A 162 -1.04 12.16 -4.71
C ALA A 162 -0.16 12.30 -5.96
N ALA A 163 -0.01 13.53 -6.47
CA ALA A 163 0.86 13.77 -7.63
C ALA A 163 2.32 13.37 -7.36
N LYS A 164 2.83 13.66 -6.15
CA LYS A 164 4.18 13.27 -5.73
C LYS A 164 4.31 11.75 -5.58
N LEU A 165 3.27 11.08 -5.04
CA LEU A 165 3.25 9.61 -4.97
C LEU A 165 3.37 8.99 -6.35
N PHE A 166 2.52 9.38 -7.30
CA PHE A 166 2.54 8.85 -8.66
C PHE A 166 3.85 9.20 -9.39
N TRP A 167 4.40 10.37 -9.15
CA TRP A 167 5.73 10.73 -9.68
C TRP A 167 6.80 9.74 -9.20
N TRP A 168 6.83 9.39 -7.89
CA TRP A 168 7.77 8.40 -7.34
C TRP A 168 7.50 6.97 -7.82
N ILE A 169 6.25 6.63 -8.16
CA ILE A 169 5.93 5.31 -8.74
C ILE A 169 6.57 5.15 -10.12
N ILE A 170 6.47 6.17 -10.99
CA ILE A 170 6.98 6.12 -12.37
C ILE A 170 8.44 6.54 -12.50
N HIS A 171 9.00 7.27 -11.52
CA HIS A 171 10.40 7.70 -11.48
C HIS A 171 11.09 7.14 -10.23
N PRO A 172 11.38 5.83 -10.17
CA PRO A 172 12.04 5.26 -9.01
C PRO A 172 13.41 5.92 -8.80
N PRO A 173 13.82 6.16 -7.53
CA PRO A 173 15.15 6.69 -7.27
C PRO A 173 16.20 5.77 -7.87
N LYS A 174 17.17 6.34 -8.55
CA LYS A 174 18.32 5.59 -9.06
C LYS A 174 19.00 4.92 -7.87
N PRO A 175 19.38 3.64 -7.97
CA PRO A 175 20.17 3.01 -6.91
C PRO A 175 21.42 3.88 -6.65
N PRO A 176 21.86 4.02 -5.37
CA PRO A 176 23.04 4.79 -5.05
C PRO A 176 24.21 4.40 -5.97
N SER A 177 24.92 5.39 -6.51
CA SER A 177 26.00 5.17 -7.50
C SER A 177 27.04 4.14 -7.02
N ARG A 178 27.33 4.10 -5.72
CA ARG A 178 28.23 3.10 -5.11
C ARG A 178 27.66 1.68 -5.16
N VAL A 179 26.34 1.49 -4.99
CA VAL A 179 25.70 0.17 -5.09
C VAL A 179 25.67 -0.27 -6.55
N TYR A 180 25.36 0.63 -7.49
CA TYR A 180 25.41 0.34 -8.91
C TYR A 180 26.81 -0.03 -9.38
N ALA A 181 27.83 0.73 -8.97
CA ALA A 181 29.23 0.46 -9.31
C ALA A 181 29.78 -0.85 -8.72
N ALA A 182 29.21 -1.29 -7.57
CA ALA A 182 29.58 -2.56 -6.92
C ALA A 182 28.84 -3.78 -7.52
N LEU A 183 27.84 -3.58 -8.37
CA LEU A 183 27.13 -4.68 -9.04
C LEU A 183 28.05 -5.34 -10.09
N PRO A 184 27.96 -6.67 -10.26
CA PRO A 184 28.61 -7.33 -11.39
C PRO A 184 28.08 -6.77 -12.72
N LYS A 185 28.89 -6.76 -13.76
CA LYS A 185 28.55 -6.15 -15.08
C LYS A 185 27.24 -6.69 -15.69
N TRP A 186 26.88 -7.94 -15.43
CA TRP A 186 25.62 -8.53 -15.89
C TRP A 186 24.41 -7.88 -15.20
N ALA A 187 24.51 -7.58 -13.89
CA ALA A 187 23.44 -6.92 -13.13
C ALA A 187 23.31 -5.44 -13.49
N GLN A 188 24.42 -4.76 -13.78
CA GLN A 188 24.39 -3.37 -14.28
C GLN A 188 23.64 -3.29 -15.61
N ARG A 189 23.88 -4.23 -16.55
CA ARG A 189 23.14 -4.31 -17.82
C ARG A 189 21.64 -4.47 -17.63
N GLN A 190 21.20 -5.36 -16.73
CA GLN A 190 19.76 -5.51 -16.41
C GLN A 190 19.14 -4.24 -15.82
N VAL A 191 19.89 -3.51 -14.96
CA VAL A 191 19.42 -2.22 -14.43
C VAL A 191 19.31 -1.17 -15.54
N ASP A 192 20.18 -1.18 -16.52
CA ASP A 192 20.15 -0.23 -17.64
C ASP A 192 19.06 -0.55 -18.67
N GLU A 193 18.71 -1.83 -18.84
CA GLU A 193 17.58 -2.27 -19.67
C GLU A 193 16.22 -1.87 -19.09
N ILE A 194 16.09 -1.83 -17.75
CA ILE A 194 14.89 -1.34 -17.07
C ILE A 194 14.70 0.19 -17.20
N LYS A 195 15.78 0.93 -17.56
CA LYS A 195 15.75 2.39 -17.73
C LYS A 195 15.40 2.86 -19.15
N ARG A 196 15.31 1.94 -20.10
CA ARG A 196 14.90 2.22 -21.49
C ARG A 196 13.40 2.00 -21.67
#